data_130f734fb9b77ad8b36ccf2bbaddd90c
#
_entry.id   130f734fb9b77ad8b36ccf2bbaddd90c
#
_cell.length_a   1.000
_cell.length_b   1.000
_cell.length_c   1.000
_cell.angle_alpha   90.00
_cell.angle_beta   90.00
_cell.angle_gamma   90.00
#
_symmetry.space_group_name_H-M   'P 1'
#
loop_
_entity.id
_entity.type
_entity.pdbx_description
1 polymer ?
#
loop_
_entity_poly.entity_id
_entity_poly.type
_entity_poly.pdbx_seq_one_letter_code
_entity_poly.pdbx_strand_id
1 'polypeptide(L)'
;MELFKLKKEIVIVMKTSVIGFPRIGELRELKFELEKYFRKEIGANQLLSTSAELRQKHWRLQKDAGIDYISSNDFSFYDILLDTAVLLGIVPERYKKLNLSELDTYLAMARGYQNRDKACCNRTIHYA
;
A
#
# COMPACT_ATOMS: atom_id res chain seq x y z
N MET A 1 21.59 12.47 59.74
CA MET A 1 20.63 11.39 59.47
C MET A 1 19.74 11.82 58.29
N GLU A 2 20.26 11.82 57.09
CA GLU A 2 19.51 12.10 55.84
C GLU A 2 20.26 11.52 54.65
N LEU A 3 20.36 10.18 54.60
CA LEU A 3 21.02 9.45 53.51
C LEU A 3 20.03 8.53 52.76
N PHE A 4 18.73 8.94 52.74
CA PHE A 4 17.68 8.07 52.16
C PHE A 4 16.72 8.83 51.25
N LYS A 5 17.23 9.64 50.34
CA LYS A 5 16.37 10.22 49.27
C LYS A 5 17.11 10.42 47.97
N LEU A 6 17.40 9.35 47.26
CA LEU A 6 17.66 9.40 45.82
C LEU A 6 17.54 7.98 45.21
N LYS A 7 16.40 7.31 45.44
CA LYS A 7 15.94 6.36 44.44
C LYS A 7 15.36 7.21 43.31
N LYS A 8 16.21 7.59 42.35
CA LYS A 8 15.73 7.93 41.04
C LYS A 8 15.11 6.66 40.48
N GLU A 9 13.80 6.57 40.51
CA GLU A 9 13.09 5.57 39.70
C GLU A 9 13.45 5.85 38.27
N ILE A 10 14.28 4.99 37.70
CA ILE A 10 14.54 4.99 36.26
C ILE A 10 13.24 4.47 35.65
N VAL A 11 12.35 5.38 35.30
CA VAL A 11 11.15 5.06 34.51
C VAL A 11 11.67 4.78 33.09
N ILE A 12 11.86 3.50 32.78
CA ILE A 12 12.14 3.07 31.41
C ILE A 12 10.83 3.25 30.63
N VAL A 13 10.72 4.35 29.92
CA VAL A 13 9.60 4.59 29.01
C VAL A 13 9.87 3.74 27.76
N MET A 14 9.26 2.55 27.73
CA MET A 14 9.25 1.73 26.51
C MET A 14 8.24 2.30 25.53
N LYS A 15 8.65 2.49 24.28
CA LYS A 15 7.77 2.93 23.21
C LYS A 15 7.48 1.78 22.26
N THR A 16 6.26 1.74 21.78
CA THR A 16 5.73 0.67 20.93
C THR A 16 5.68 1.12 19.47
N SER A 17 5.98 0.22 18.54
CA SER A 17 5.81 0.43 17.11
C SER A 17 5.38 -0.86 16.42
N VAL A 18 4.76 -0.72 15.25
CA VAL A 18 4.38 -1.83 14.38
C VAL A 18 5.07 -1.63 13.04
N ILE A 19 5.69 -2.69 12.50
CA ILE A 19 6.44 -2.62 11.24
C ILE A 19 5.52 -2.39 10.04
N GLY A 20 4.26 -2.81 10.12
CA GLY A 20 3.27 -2.63 9.06
C GLY A 20 1.89 -3.08 9.50
N PHE A 21 0.89 -2.75 8.69
CA PHE A 21 -0.51 -3.11 8.91
C PHE A 21 -1.11 -3.76 7.66
N PRO A 22 -1.97 -4.80 7.79
CA PRO A 22 -2.57 -5.46 6.64
C PRO A 22 -3.35 -4.48 5.74
N ARG A 23 -2.90 -4.31 4.49
CA ARG A 23 -3.43 -3.31 3.56
C ARG A 23 -4.82 -3.63 2.99
N ILE A 24 -5.19 -4.89 2.95
CA ILE A 24 -6.38 -5.39 2.24
C ILE A 24 -7.69 -4.85 2.82
N GLY A 25 -7.70 -4.50 4.12
CA GLY A 25 -8.90 -4.19 4.87
C GLY A 25 -9.55 -5.45 5.45
N GLU A 26 -10.39 -5.25 6.48
CA GLU A 26 -11.05 -6.32 7.24
C GLU A 26 -12.00 -7.17 6.37
N LEU A 27 -12.74 -6.52 5.49
CA LEU A 27 -13.67 -7.14 4.54
C LEU A 27 -13.10 -7.26 3.12
N ARG A 28 -11.77 -7.15 2.98
CA ARG A 28 -11.06 -7.19 1.69
C ARG A 28 -11.44 -6.05 0.74
N GLU A 29 -11.76 -4.89 1.29
CA GLU A 29 -12.28 -3.73 0.55
C GLU A 29 -11.32 -3.33 -0.58
N LEU A 30 -10.02 -3.25 -0.31
CA LEU A 30 -9.02 -2.91 -1.33
C LEU A 30 -9.03 -3.90 -2.51
N LYS A 31 -9.17 -5.19 -2.22
CA LYS A 31 -9.20 -6.21 -3.26
C LYS A 31 -10.41 -6.04 -4.17
N PHE A 32 -11.60 -5.86 -3.59
CA PHE A 32 -12.82 -5.71 -4.37
C PHE A 32 -12.82 -4.42 -5.19
N GLU A 33 -12.32 -3.32 -4.64
CA GLU A 33 -12.20 -2.06 -5.38
C GLU A 33 -11.20 -2.16 -6.53
N LEU A 34 -10.06 -2.84 -6.34
CA LEU A 34 -9.13 -3.12 -7.43
C LEU A 34 -9.77 -3.96 -8.54
N GLU A 35 -10.55 -4.98 -8.19
CA GLU A 35 -11.25 -5.81 -9.17
C GLU A 35 -12.31 -5.02 -9.94
N LYS A 36 -13.08 -4.14 -9.27
CA LYS A 36 -14.01 -3.21 -9.93
C LYS A 36 -13.29 -2.24 -10.88
N TYR A 37 -12.14 -1.72 -10.44
CA TYR A 37 -11.32 -0.86 -11.29
C TYR A 37 -10.85 -1.58 -12.55
N PHE A 38 -10.36 -2.81 -12.44
CA PHE A 38 -9.97 -3.61 -13.61
C PHE A 38 -11.14 -3.95 -14.54
N ARG A 39 -12.36 -4.07 -13.99
CA ARG A 39 -13.58 -4.24 -14.81
C ARG A 39 -14.12 -2.93 -15.38
N LYS A 40 -13.46 -1.79 -15.07
CA LYS A 40 -13.89 -0.44 -15.45
C LYS A 40 -15.26 -0.05 -14.87
N GLU A 41 -15.65 -0.62 -13.75
CA GLU A 41 -16.87 -0.29 -13.02
C GLU A 41 -16.71 0.98 -12.19
N ILE A 42 -15.47 1.28 -11.77
CA ILE A 42 -15.11 2.48 -11.03
C ILE A 42 -13.92 3.20 -11.68
N GLY A 43 -13.81 4.51 -11.43
CA GLY A 43 -12.68 5.33 -11.88
C GLY A 43 -11.51 5.33 -10.88
N ALA A 44 -10.37 5.87 -11.32
CA ALA A 44 -9.16 6.00 -10.51
C ALA A 44 -9.42 6.79 -9.21
N ASN A 45 -10.19 7.88 -9.28
CA ASN A 45 -10.49 8.71 -8.11
C ASN A 45 -11.24 7.94 -7.01
N GLN A 46 -12.16 7.07 -7.39
CA GLN A 46 -12.89 6.21 -6.44
C GLN A 46 -11.94 5.24 -5.74
N LEU A 47 -11.06 4.57 -6.49
CA LEU A 47 -10.06 3.66 -5.94
C LEU A 47 -9.11 4.39 -4.99
N LEU A 48 -8.65 5.58 -5.35
CA LEU A 48 -7.78 6.41 -4.51
C LEU A 48 -8.48 6.86 -3.22
N SER A 49 -9.77 7.25 -3.29
CA SER A 49 -10.56 7.61 -2.12
C SER A 49 -10.70 6.46 -1.14
N THR A 50 -11.12 5.29 -1.63
CA THR A 50 -11.24 4.08 -0.79
C THR A 50 -9.91 3.70 -0.15
N SER A 51 -8.80 3.82 -0.89
CA SER A 51 -7.47 3.54 -0.34
C SER A 51 -7.06 4.54 0.76
N ALA A 52 -7.44 5.80 0.61
CA ALA A 52 -7.19 6.84 1.62
C ALA A 52 -8.01 6.59 2.90
N GLU A 53 -9.27 6.21 2.76
CA GLU A 53 -10.16 5.86 3.87
C GLU A 53 -9.63 4.64 4.65
N LEU A 54 -9.16 3.60 3.94
CA LEU A 54 -8.54 2.42 4.55
C LEU A 54 -7.28 2.80 5.35
N ARG A 55 -6.39 3.63 4.79
CA ARG A 55 -5.20 4.11 5.50
C ARG A 55 -5.57 4.85 6.77
N GLN A 56 -6.54 5.75 6.70
CA GLN A 56 -7.02 6.49 7.88
C GLN A 56 -7.60 5.55 8.94
N LYS A 57 -8.40 4.55 8.53
CA LYS A 57 -8.95 3.52 9.43
C LYS A 57 -7.82 2.76 10.13
N HIS A 58 -6.81 2.33 9.38
CA HIS A 58 -5.67 1.59 9.92
C HIS A 58 -4.84 2.42 10.92
N TRP A 59 -4.59 3.69 10.64
CA TRP A 59 -3.89 4.57 11.57
C TRP A 59 -4.69 4.83 12.84
N ARG A 60 -6.02 5.00 12.74
CA ARG A 60 -6.90 5.16 13.91
C ARG A 60 -6.87 3.91 14.79
N LEU A 61 -7.01 2.73 14.19
CA LEU A 61 -6.95 1.46 14.91
C LEU A 61 -5.63 1.29 15.70
N GLN A 62 -4.50 1.60 15.06
CA GLN A 62 -3.20 1.54 15.73
C GLN A 62 -3.08 2.57 16.86
N LYS A 63 -3.56 3.80 16.63
CA LYS A 63 -3.60 4.84 17.65
C LYS A 63 -4.47 4.45 18.85
N ASP A 64 -5.66 3.92 18.59
CA ASP A 64 -6.62 3.52 19.62
C ASP A 64 -6.12 2.30 20.40
N ALA A 65 -5.28 1.45 19.77
CA ALA A 65 -4.55 0.37 20.43
C ALA A 65 -3.36 0.82 21.29
N GLY A 66 -3.06 2.13 21.33
CA GLY A 66 -1.98 2.68 22.13
C GLY A 66 -0.58 2.53 21.52
N ILE A 67 -0.47 2.39 20.22
CA ILE A 67 0.83 2.36 19.51
C ILE A 67 1.43 3.77 19.46
N ASP A 68 2.67 3.92 19.97
CA ASP A 68 3.36 5.22 20.03
C ASP A 68 3.85 5.70 18.66
N TYR A 69 4.40 4.79 17.85
CA TYR A 69 4.91 5.08 16.51
C TYR A 69 4.14 4.30 15.45
N ILE A 70 3.41 5.03 14.63
CA ILE A 70 2.59 4.49 13.56
C ILE A 70 3.30 4.77 12.22
N SER A 71 3.54 3.71 11.43
CA SER A 71 4.11 3.83 10.10
C SER A 71 3.15 4.57 9.16
N SER A 72 3.66 5.55 8.42
CA SER A 72 2.87 6.30 7.45
C SER A 72 3.01 5.78 6.01
N ASN A 73 4.02 4.95 5.75
CA ASN A 73 4.37 4.48 4.40
C ASN A 73 4.39 2.95 4.28
N ASP A 74 3.47 2.29 4.95
CA ASP A 74 3.30 0.83 4.93
C ASP A 74 2.15 0.35 4.03
N PHE A 75 1.34 1.27 3.52
CA PHE A 75 0.24 0.95 2.62
C PHE A 75 0.68 0.98 1.16
N SER A 76 0.42 -0.09 0.42
CA SER A 76 0.60 -0.16 -1.02
C SER A 76 -0.62 -0.78 -1.69
N PHE A 77 -0.85 -0.50 -2.98
CA PHE A 77 -1.89 -1.21 -3.74
C PHE A 77 -1.51 -2.67 -3.99
N TYR A 78 -0.22 -2.94 -4.14
CA TYR A 78 0.28 -4.26 -4.48
C TYR A 78 1.49 -4.66 -3.64
N ASP A 79 2.59 -3.94 -3.80
CA ASP A 79 3.88 -4.26 -3.20
C ASP A 79 4.68 -2.98 -2.95
N ILE A 80 5.33 -2.89 -1.80
CA ILE A 80 6.11 -1.72 -1.39
C ILE A 80 7.37 -1.51 -2.25
N LEU A 81 7.95 -2.60 -2.77
CA LEU A 81 9.10 -2.49 -3.69
C LEU A 81 8.68 -1.87 -5.01
N LEU A 82 7.49 -2.24 -5.50
CA LEU A 82 6.91 -1.66 -6.71
C LEU A 82 6.60 -0.17 -6.51
N ASP A 83 6.02 0.21 -5.37
CA ASP A 83 5.78 1.62 -5.02
C ASP A 83 7.09 2.42 -5.04
N THR A 84 8.15 1.87 -4.45
CA THR A 84 9.47 2.50 -4.42
C THR A 84 10.06 2.59 -5.83
N ALA A 85 9.93 1.56 -6.65
CA ALA A 85 10.41 1.59 -8.03
C ALA A 85 9.72 2.68 -8.85
N VAL A 86 8.40 2.81 -8.73
CA VAL A 86 7.63 3.87 -9.41
C VAL A 86 8.00 5.24 -8.89
N LEU A 87 8.16 5.41 -7.59
CA LEU A 87 8.61 6.67 -6.96
C LEU A 87 9.97 7.13 -7.50
N LEU A 88 10.89 6.19 -7.75
CA LEU A 88 12.21 6.46 -8.32
C LEU A 88 12.21 6.55 -9.86
N GLY A 89 11.05 6.44 -10.51
CA GLY A 89 10.94 6.49 -11.96
C GLY A 89 11.49 5.24 -12.67
N ILE A 90 11.70 4.14 -11.94
CA ILE A 90 12.20 2.87 -12.48
C ILE A 90 11.04 2.13 -13.14
N VAL A 91 10.70 2.54 -14.36
CA VAL A 91 9.65 1.91 -15.17
C VAL A 91 10.31 1.23 -16.38
N PRO A 92 10.13 -0.09 -16.56
CA PRO A 92 10.66 -0.79 -17.74
C PRO A 92 10.11 -0.22 -19.05
N GLU A 93 10.95 -0.15 -20.08
CA GLU A 93 10.62 0.43 -21.39
C GLU A 93 9.35 -0.19 -22.02
N ARG A 94 9.10 -1.47 -21.79
CA ARG A 94 7.90 -2.16 -22.28
C ARG A 94 6.60 -1.53 -21.76
N TYR A 95 6.60 -0.96 -20.56
CA TYR A 95 5.42 -0.31 -19.97
C TYR A 95 5.34 1.17 -20.33
N LYS A 96 6.48 1.87 -20.45
CA LYS A 96 6.52 3.27 -20.93
C LYS A 96 5.89 3.42 -22.31
N LYS A 97 6.14 2.47 -23.22
CA LYS A 97 5.58 2.46 -24.58
C LYS A 97 4.07 2.34 -24.64
N LEU A 98 3.41 1.94 -23.56
CA LEU A 98 1.96 1.79 -23.53
C LEU A 98 1.20 3.11 -23.34
N ASN A 99 1.91 4.20 -22.95
CA ASN A 99 1.33 5.53 -22.69
C ASN A 99 0.08 5.49 -21.78
N LEU A 100 0.13 4.68 -20.74
CA LEU A 100 -0.93 4.53 -19.76
C LEU A 100 -0.87 5.65 -18.70
N SER A 101 -1.97 5.82 -17.95
CA SER A 101 -1.94 6.65 -16.76
C SER A 101 -0.93 6.13 -15.74
N GLU A 102 -0.51 6.96 -14.79
CA GLU A 102 0.45 6.57 -13.74
C GLU A 102 -0.05 5.35 -12.95
N LEU A 103 -1.32 5.39 -12.52
CA LEU A 103 -1.96 4.29 -11.81
C LEU A 103 -2.06 3.03 -12.66
N ASP A 104 -2.45 3.15 -13.94
CA ASP A 104 -2.54 2.00 -14.83
C ASP A 104 -1.16 1.41 -15.14
N THR A 105 -0.13 2.24 -15.26
CA THR A 105 1.27 1.80 -15.42
C THR A 105 1.72 1.00 -14.20
N TYR A 106 1.46 1.51 -13.00
CA TYR A 106 1.74 0.81 -11.75
C TYR A 106 1.05 -0.56 -11.71
N LEU A 107 -0.25 -0.60 -12.00
CA LEU A 107 -1.03 -1.84 -11.98
C LEU A 107 -0.61 -2.81 -13.11
N ALA A 108 -0.21 -2.30 -14.27
CA ALA A 108 0.34 -3.10 -15.35
C ALA A 108 1.68 -3.74 -14.96
N MET A 109 2.54 -3.00 -14.25
CA MET A 109 3.78 -3.55 -13.71
C MET A 109 3.54 -4.64 -12.67
N ALA A 110 2.48 -4.51 -11.86
CA ALA A 110 2.11 -5.46 -10.82
C ALA A 110 1.53 -6.77 -11.36
N ARG A 111 0.64 -6.70 -12.35
CA ARG A 111 -0.16 -7.85 -12.82
C ARG A 111 0.04 -8.22 -14.30
N GLY A 112 0.83 -7.44 -15.02
CA GLY A 112 0.89 -7.50 -16.47
C GLY A 112 -0.23 -6.68 -17.13
N TYR A 113 -0.05 -6.42 -18.42
CA TYR A 113 -1.00 -5.66 -19.24
C TYR A 113 -1.55 -6.54 -20.35
N GLN A 114 -2.89 -6.59 -20.45
CA GLN A 114 -3.58 -7.22 -21.55
C GLN A 114 -4.43 -6.17 -22.28
N ASN A 115 -4.11 -5.91 -23.53
CA ASN A 115 -4.94 -5.06 -24.37
C ASN A 115 -6.16 -5.86 -24.82
N ARG A 116 -7.35 -5.58 -24.28
CA ARG A 116 -8.60 -6.27 -24.60
C ARG A 116 -9.08 -6.00 -26.03
N ASP A 117 -8.59 -4.94 -26.67
CA ASP A 117 -8.95 -4.59 -28.05
C ASP A 117 -8.24 -5.47 -29.10
N LYS A 118 -7.25 -6.28 -28.66
CA LYS A 118 -6.65 -7.36 -29.46
C LYS A 118 -7.05 -8.71 -28.91
N ALA A 119 -8.34 -8.99 -28.95
CA ALA A 119 -8.87 -10.32 -28.70
C ALA A 119 -8.54 -11.23 -29.88
N CYS A 120 -7.30 -11.68 -29.95
CA CYS A 120 -6.95 -12.93 -30.61
C CYS A 120 -5.56 -13.36 -30.18
N CYS A 121 -5.53 -14.50 -29.52
CA CYS A 121 -4.39 -15.41 -29.39
C CYS A 121 -3.19 -15.00 -28.52
N ASN A 122 -3.00 -15.85 -27.56
CA ASN A 122 -1.81 -16.23 -26.81
C ASN A 122 -1.65 -15.65 -25.42
N ARG A 123 -2.15 -16.48 -24.50
CA ARG A 123 -1.59 -16.58 -23.14
C ARG A 123 -0.07 -16.78 -23.24
N THR A 124 0.68 -15.78 -22.88
CA THR A 124 2.07 -16.00 -22.48
C THR A 124 2.35 -15.09 -21.30
N ILE A 125 2.18 -15.65 -20.12
CA ILE A 125 2.67 -15.06 -18.88
C ILE A 125 4.18 -15.31 -18.93
N HIS A 126 4.96 -14.32 -19.29
CA HIS A 126 6.41 -14.36 -19.13
C HIS A 126 6.71 -13.87 -17.70
N TYR A 127 6.90 -14.83 -16.81
CA TYR A 127 7.69 -14.60 -15.61
C TYR A 127 9.16 -14.56 -16.04
N ALA A 128 9.80 -13.43 -15.80
CA ALA A 128 11.26 -13.30 -15.82
C ALA A 128 11.69 -12.84 -14.43
#